data_754fffa17ef5e1388d0a32cf7892b8b4
#
_entry.id   754fffa17ef5e1388d0a32cf7892b8b4
#
_cell.length_a   1.000
_cell.length_b   1.000
_cell.length_c   1.000
_cell.angle_alpha   90.00
_cell.angle_beta   90.00
_cell.angle_gamma   90.00
#
_symmetry.space_group_name_H-M   'P 1'
#
loop_
_entity.id
_entity.type
_entity.pdbx_description
1 polymer ?
#
loop_
_entity_poly.entity_id
_entity_poly.type
_entity_poly.pdbx_seq_one_letter_code
_entity_poly.pdbx_strand_id
1 'polypeptide(L)'
;MDTRYWGPSGWRLLHLISFAAPSLDQKNVQEFYNTLPYVLPCKYCRKSLAEYMQSDPVAKEGFGKWLWRIHNDVNDKLRAQHLWATENPPFKMVKDVYEERLAAPCTRTTFEGWEFLFSVAEAHPMSNAGRHSEPIHGADHSATDPLERNRWNIMTPSERLPYYTRFWELLPKVLPFPEWRKVANSCDNSGWATRQETLKTLWGIRCKMESELELLNRTTYTSLCKELRHFRSGCTTARRGKTCRRKK
;
A
#
# COMPACT_ATOMS: atom_id res chain seq x y z
N MET A 1 6.75 -9.46 -1.41
CA MET A 1 5.39 -9.99 -1.09
C MET A 1 4.62 -10.23 -2.38
N ASP A 2 3.81 -11.29 -2.43
CA ASP A 2 2.96 -11.60 -3.60
C ASP A 2 1.86 -10.54 -3.75
N THR A 3 1.77 -9.93 -4.93
CA THR A 3 0.78 -8.87 -5.21
C THR A 3 -0.67 -9.35 -5.16
N ARG A 4 -0.92 -10.65 -5.40
CA ARG A 4 -2.25 -11.25 -5.31
C ARG A 4 -2.77 -11.34 -3.87
N TYR A 5 -1.86 -11.33 -2.88
CA TYR A 5 -2.20 -11.32 -1.47
C TYR A 5 -2.56 -9.90 -0.99
N TRP A 6 -1.65 -8.95 -1.18
CA TRP A 6 -1.82 -7.61 -0.63
C TRP A 6 -2.54 -6.62 -1.56
N GLY A 7 -2.53 -6.86 -2.86
CA GLY A 7 -3.09 -5.93 -3.84
C GLY A 7 -4.58 -5.64 -3.63
N PRO A 8 -5.46 -6.66 -3.55
CA PRO A 8 -6.89 -6.44 -3.32
C PRO A 8 -7.18 -5.68 -2.02
N SER A 9 -6.49 -6.03 -0.93
CA SER A 9 -6.58 -5.34 0.36
C SER A 9 -6.11 -3.89 0.27
N GLY A 10 -4.99 -3.65 -0.44
CA GLY A 10 -4.47 -2.30 -0.68
C GLY A 10 -5.46 -1.44 -1.47
N TRP A 11 -5.99 -1.95 -2.58
CA TRP A 11 -6.96 -1.20 -3.38
C TRP A 11 -8.23 -0.83 -2.58
N ARG A 12 -8.77 -1.77 -1.78
CA ARG A 12 -9.95 -1.48 -0.94
C ARG A 12 -9.68 -0.37 0.06
N LEU A 13 -8.59 -0.43 0.79
CA LEU A 13 -8.22 0.60 1.77
C LEU A 13 -7.97 1.95 1.09
N LEU A 14 -7.16 1.97 0.03
CA LEU A 14 -6.81 3.20 -0.67
C LEU A 14 -8.04 3.87 -1.30
N HIS A 15 -8.94 3.12 -1.93
CA HIS A 15 -10.18 3.69 -2.44
C HIS A 15 -11.08 4.23 -1.32
N LEU A 16 -11.24 3.52 -0.19
CA LEU A 16 -11.98 4.06 0.96
C LEU A 16 -11.41 5.40 1.44
N ILE A 17 -10.08 5.51 1.56
CA ILE A 17 -9.41 6.76 1.91
C ILE A 17 -9.67 7.84 0.85
N SER A 18 -9.57 7.52 -0.44
CA SER A 18 -9.72 8.48 -1.52
C SER A 18 -11.14 9.07 -1.63
N PHE A 19 -12.16 8.26 -1.38
CA PHE A 19 -13.55 8.72 -1.36
C PHE A 19 -13.94 9.37 -0.04
N ALA A 20 -13.29 9.06 1.08
CA ALA A 20 -13.44 9.77 2.35
C ALA A 20 -12.70 11.12 2.38
N ALA A 21 -11.76 11.36 1.46
CA ALA A 21 -10.89 12.53 1.44
C ALA A 21 -11.60 13.89 1.57
N PRO A 22 -12.82 14.14 1.03
CA PRO A 22 -13.52 15.40 1.25
C PRO A 22 -13.79 15.74 2.72
N SER A 23 -13.83 14.72 3.59
CA SER A 23 -14.02 14.88 5.05
C SER A 23 -12.71 14.87 5.85
N LEU A 24 -11.57 14.78 5.17
CA LEU A 24 -10.22 14.67 5.75
C LEU A 24 -9.39 15.93 5.44
N ASP A 25 -8.27 16.06 6.15
CA ASP A 25 -7.26 17.05 5.78
C ASP A 25 -6.63 16.68 4.43
N GLN A 26 -6.92 17.49 3.41
CA GLN A 26 -6.51 17.25 2.02
C GLN A 26 -4.97 17.18 1.88
N LYS A 27 -4.24 17.97 2.69
CA LYS A 27 -2.78 17.98 2.69
C LYS A 27 -2.23 16.64 3.19
N ASN A 28 -2.79 16.11 4.28
CA ASN A 28 -2.38 14.80 4.80
C ASN A 28 -2.72 13.68 3.80
N VAL A 29 -3.88 13.75 3.13
CA VAL A 29 -4.27 12.76 2.11
C VAL A 29 -3.32 12.81 0.91
N GLN A 30 -3.03 14.00 0.38
CA GLN A 30 -2.10 14.16 -0.73
C GLN A 30 -0.70 13.65 -0.37
N GLU A 31 -0.19 14.02 0.79
CA GLU A 31 1.11 13.57 1.26
C GLU A 31 1.15 12.07 1.47
N PHE A 32 0.09 11.46 2.03
CA PHE A 32 -0.02 10.02 2.18
C PHE A 32 0.12 9.30 0.83
N TYR A 33 -0.63 9.73 -0.20
CA TYR A 33 -0.51 9.14 -1.54
C TYR A 33 0.88 9.34 -2.14
N ASN A 34 1.54 10.48 -1.89
CA ASN A 34 2.90 10.74 -2.34
C ASN A 34 3.94 9.79 -1.72
N THR A 35 3.65 9.15 -0.58
CA THR A 35 4.54 8.14 0.02
C THR A 35 4.43 6.76 -0.64
N LEU A 36 3.32 6.45 -1.32
CA LEU A 36 3.04 5.09 -1.83
C LEU A 36 4.14 4.53 -2.75
N PRO A 37 4.73 5.29 -3.70
CA PRO A 37 5.80 4.77 -4.54
C PRO A 37 6.99 4.23 -3.77
N TYR A 38 7.22 4.73 -2.54
CA TYR A 38 8.37 4.34 -1.71
C TYR A 38 8.10 3.14 -0.81
N VAL A 39 6.83 2.84 -0.52
CA VAL A 39 6.45 1.82 0.46
C VAL A 39 5.90 0.53 -0.13
N LEU A 40 5.41 0.53 -1.38
CA LEU A 40 4.84 -0.66 -1.98
C LEU A 40 5.79 -1.87 -1.88
N PRO A 41 5.27 -3.06 -1.50
CA PRO A 41 6.09 -4.25 -1.20
C PRO A 41 6.80 -4.88 -2.40
N CYS A 42 6.68 -4.32 -3.59
CA CYS A 42 7.22 -4.84 -4.83
C CYS A 42 7.96 -3.74 -5.62
N LYS A 43 9.23 -3.92 -5.94
CA LYS A 43 10.01 -2.90 -6.68
C LYS A 43 9.43 -2.54 -8.06
N TYR A 44 8.82 -3.50 -8.75
CA TYR A 44 8.17 -3.25 -10.04
C TYR A 44 6.84 -2.50 -9.89
N CYS A 45 6.15 -2.70 -8.75
CA CYS A 45 4.95 -1.92 -8.41
C CYS A 45 5.33 -0.48 -8.08
N ARG A 46 6.44 -0.28 -7.33
CA ARG A 46 7.00 1.07 -7.07
C ARG A 46 7.37 1.77 -8.36
N LYS A 47 8.08 1.07 -9.28
CA LYS A 47 8.42 1.60 -10.61
C LYS A 47 7.18 2.08 -11.36
N SER A 48 6.18 1.23 -11.50
CA SER A 48 4.98 1.56 -12.26
C SER A 48 4.21 2.72 -11.63
N LEU A 49 4.06 2.71 -10.30
CA LEU A 49 3.36 3.80 -9.62
C LEU A 49 4.12 5.13 -9.76
N ALA A 50 5.46 5.12 -9.68
CA ALA A 50 6.26 6.31 -9.93
C ALA A 50 6.05 6.84 -11.36
N GLU A 51 6.03 5.97 -12.37
CA GLU A 51 5.74 6.32 -13.76
C GLU A 51 4.34 6.94 -13.92
N TYR A 52 3.32 6.34 -13.33
CA TYR A 52 1.96 6.88 -13.38
C TYR A 52 1.85 8.24 -12.69
N MET A 53 2.49 8.42 -11.53
CA MET A 53 2.47 9.68 -10.79
C MET A 53 3.30 10.79 -11.45
N GLN A 54 4.26 10.47 -12.32
CA GLN A 54 4.93 11.47 -13.15
C GLN A 54 4.02 12.02 -14.25
N SER A 55 3.18 11.17 -14.84
CA SER A 55 2.22 11.55 -15.88
C SER A 55 0.90 12.09 -15.34
N ASP A 56 0.45 11.60 -14.19
CA ASP A 56 -0.77 12.01 -13.50
C ASP A 56 -0.47 12.21 -12.01
N PRO A 57 0.10 13.37 -11.59
CA PRO A 57 0.46 13.64 -10.22
C PRO A 57 -0.76 13.57 -9.28
N VAL A 58 -0.50 13.27 -8.00
CA VAL A 58 -1.55 13.22 -6.98
C VAL A 58 -2.32 14.54 -6.96
N ALA A 59 -3.61 14.46 -7.23
CA ALA A 59 -4.49 15.62 -7.25
C ALA A 59 -4.58 16.28 -5.86
N LYS A 60 -4.76 17.60 -5.83
CA LYS A 60 -5.08 18.32 -4.60
C LYS A 60 -6.53 18.08 -4.17
N GLU A 61 -7.38 17.76 -5.13
CA GLU A 61 -8.80 17.47 -4.98
C GLU A 61 -9.18 16.31 -5.90
N GLY A 62 -10.31 15.66 -5.61
CA GLY A 62 -10.80 14.59 -6.48
C GLY A 62 -9.96 13.31 -6.43
N PHE A 63 -9.38 12.98 -5.27
CA PHE A 63 -8.55 11.79 -5.06
C PHE A 63 -9.19 10.49 -5.52
N GLY A 64 -10.51 10.34 -5.38
CA GLY A 64 -11.24 9.16 -5.84
C GLY A 64 -11.13 8.96 -7.35
N LYS A 65 -11.25 10.06 -8.14
CA LYS A 65 -11.12 10.00 -9.60
C LYS A 65 -9.67 9.79 -10.04
N TRP A 66 -8.72 10.42 -9.34
CA TRP A 66 -7.29 10.19 -9.55
C TRP A 66 -6.92 8.72 -9.30
N LEU A 67 -7.28 8.16 -8.15
CA LEU A 67 -6.94 6.79 -7.82
C LEU A 67 -7.63 5.76 -8.74
N TRP A 68 -8.84 6.05 -9.22
CA TRP A 68 -9.53 5.26 -10.23
C TRP A 68 -8.71 5.19 -11.54
N ARG A 69 -8.14 6.31 -12.02
CA ARG A 69 -7.26 6.29 -13.21
C ARG A 69 -6.01 5.44 -12.97
N ILE A 70 -5.33 5.66 -11.85
CA ILE A 70 -4.13 4.87 -11.48
C ILE A 70 -4.45 3.37 -11.40
N HIS A 71 -5.60 2.99 -10.84
CA HIS A 71 -6.01 1.58 -10.79
C HIS A 71 -6.27 0.99 -12.18
N ASN A 72 -6.88 1.77 -13.07
CA ASN A 72 -7.09 1.36 -14.45
C ASN A 72 -5.77 1.19 -15.21
N ASP A 73 -4.79 2.07 -15.03
CA ASP A 73 -3.45 1.92 -15.62
C ASP A 73 -2.77 0.63 -15.16
N VAL A 74 -2.95 0.25 -13.89
CA VAL A 74 -2.45 -1.05 -13.38
C VAL A 74 -3.17 -2.22 -14.05
N ASN A 75 -4.50 -2.16 -14.21
CA ASN A 75 -5.27 -3.21 -14.90
C ASN A 75 -4.84 -3.33 -16.38
N ASP A 76 -4.67 -2.20 -17.08
CA ASP A 76 -4.23 -2.18 -18.47
C ASP A 76 -2.84 -2.80 -18.62
N LYS A 77 -1.93 -2.46 -17.72
CA LYS A 77 -0.60 -3.09 -17.69
C LYS A 77 -0.67 -4.61 -17.45
N LEU A 78 -1.53 -5.07 -16.54
CA LEU A 78 -1.69 -6.49 -16.27
C LEU A 78 -2.24 -7.22 -17.49
N ARG A 79 -3.24 -6.66 -18.17
CA ARG A 79 -3.80 -7.21 -19.43
C ARG A 79 -2.75 -7.25 -20.53
N ALA A 80 -1.96 -6.19 -20.70
CA ALA A 80 -0.86 -6.16 -21.67
C ALA A 80 0.22 -7.23 -21.39
N GLN A 81 0.33 -7.69 -20.15
CA GLN A 81 1.21 -8.79 -19.74
C GLN A 81 0.53 -10.17 -19.79
N HIS A 82 -0.67 -10.26 -20.34
CA HIS A 82 -1.50 -11.48 -20.36
C HIS A 82 -1.77 -12.05 -18.96
N LEU A 83 -1.81 -11.17 -17.94
CA LEU A 83 -2.24 -11.50 -16.60
C LEU A 83 -3.72 -11.16 -16.44
N TRP A 84 -4.40 -11.93 -15.60
CA TRP A 84 -5.80 -11.66 -15.33
C TRP A 84 -5.99 -10.32 -14.63
N ALA A 85 -6.84 -9.49 -15.19
CA ALA A 85 -7.34 -8.27 -14.60
C ALA A 85 -8.79 -8.05 -15.06
N THR A 86 -9.61 -7.47 -14.20
CA THR A 86 -10.97 -7.07 -14.54
C THR A 86 -10.97 -5.98 -15.62
N GLU A 87 -12.06 -5.85 -16.35
CA GLU A 87 -12.30 -4.67 -17.17
C GLU A 87 -12.32 -3.41 -16.32
N ASN A 88 -11.95 -2.29 -16.92
CA ASN A 88 -11.94 -1.01 -16.22
C ASN A 88 -13.38 -0.52 -16.02
N PRO A 89 -13.89 -0.47 -14.77
CA PRO A 89 -15.24 -0.03 -14.52
C PRO A 89 -15.39 1.49 -14.78
N PRO A 90 -16.55 1.97 -15.18
CA PRO A 90 -16.83 3.40 -15.25
C PRO A 90 -16.62 4.07 -13.88
N PHE A 91 -16.10 5.31 -13.88
CA PHE A 91 -15.86 6.04 -12.61
C PHE A 91 -17.11 6.16 -11.75
N LYS A 92 -18.28 6.41 -12.37
CA LYS A 92 -19.55 6.50 -11.63
C LYS A 92 -19.83 5.24 -10.82
N MET A 93 -19.63 4.06 -11.41
CA MET A 93 -19.85 2.79 -10.73
C MET A 93 -18.92 2.64 -9.50
N VAL A 94 -17.64 2.97 -9.65
CA VAL A 94 -16.68 2.91 -8.54
C VAL A 94 -17.05 3.91 -7.45
N LYS A 95 -17.44 5.12 -7.84
CA LYS A 95 -17.89 6.16 -6.91
C LYS A 95 -19.10 5.66 -6.12
N ASP A 96 -20.17 5.22 -6.78
CA ASP A 96 -21.39 4.75 -6.13
C ASP A 96 -21.08 3.64 -5.10
N VAL A 97 -20.24 2.65 -5.47
CA VAL A 97 -19.83 1.55 -4.58
C VAL A 97 -19.13 2.05 -3.33
N TYR A 98 -18.17 2.98 -3.46
CA TYR A 98 -17.40 3.42 -2.30
C TYR A 98 -18.15 4.45 -1.45
N GLU A 99 -19.04 5.26 -2.02
CA GLU A 99 -19.95 6.14 -1.28
C GLU A 99 -20.95 5.31 -0.45
N GLU A 100 -21.54 4.24 -1.04
CA GLU A 100 -22.37 3.29 -0.31
C GLU A 100 -21.61 2.62 0.82
N ARG A 101 -20.38 2.15 0.57
CA ARG A 101 -19.54 1.54 1.60
C ARG A 101 -19.19 2.49 2.74
N LEU A 102 -18.92 3.75 2.44
CA LEU A 102 -18.64 4.76 3.46
C LEU A 102 -19.89 5.08 4.31
N ALA A 103 -21.07 5.00 3.72
CA ALA A 103 -22.34 5.20 4.42
C ALA A 103 -22.78 3.98 5.24
N ALA A 104 -22.42 2.77 4.82
CA ALA A 104 -22.87 1.52 5.43
C ALA A 104 -22.17 1.26 6.79
N PRO A 105 -22.94 1.11 7.90
CA PRO A 105 -22.34 0.83 9.22
C PRO A 105 -21.49 -0.42 9.26
N CYS A 106 -21.86 -1.47 8.50
CA CYS A 106 -21.14 -2.74 8.47
C CYS A 106 -19.71 -2.61 7.91
N THR A 107 -19.42 -1.62 7.07
CA THR A 107 -18.05 -1.38 6.57
C THR A 107 -17.09 -1.05 7.72
N ARG A 108 -17.59 -0.43 8.79
CA ARG A 108 -16.77 -0.02 9.94
C ARG A 108 -16.34 -1.18 10.83
N THR A 109 -17.04 -2.31 10.74
CA THR A 109 -16.76 -3.52 11.53
C THR A 109 -15.73 -4.46 10.89
N THR A 110 -15.22 -4.11 9.71
CA THR A 110 -14.24 -4.94 8.99
C THR A 110 -13.13 -4.06 8.41
N PHE A 111 -11.93 -4.17 8.93
CA PHE A 111 -10.78 -3.44 8.39
C PHE A 111 -10.12 -4.25 7.27
N GLU A 112 -10.39 -3.92 6.03
CA GLU A 112 -9.92 -4.68 4.85
C GLU A 112 -8.48 -4.36 4.41
N GLY A 113 -7.75 -3.51 5.13
CA GLY A 113 -6.39 -3.06 4.77
C GLY A 113 -5.24 -3.90 5.36
N TRP A 114 -5.52 -4.93 6.19
CA TRP A 114 -4.48 -5.59 6.96
C TRP A 114 -3.42 -6.30 6.12
N GLU A 115 -3.81 -7.05 5.09
CA GLU A 115 -2.88 -7.77 4.23
C GLU A 115 -1.91 -6.80 3.52
N PHE A 116 -2.41 -5.63 3.11
CA PHE A 116 -1.58 -4.58 2.53
C PHE A 116 -0.61 -4.00 3.56
N LEU A 117 -1.11 -3.55 4.71
CA LEU A 117 -0.29 -2.89 5.73
C LEU A 117 0.80 -3.83 6.27
N PHE A 118 0.46 -5.08 6.59
CA PHE A 118 1.45 -6.07 7.03
C PHE A 118 2.44 -6.44 5.92
N SER A 119 2.04 -6.38 4.65
CA SER A 119 2.97 -6.58 3.54
C SER A 119 3.93 -5.41 3.37
N VAL A 120 3.48 -4.18 3.61
CA VAL A 120 4.35 -2.99 3.68
C VAL A 120 5.34 -3.12 4.84
N ALA A 121 4.86 -3.53 6.03
CA ALA A 121 5.72 -3.75 7.20
C ALA A 121 6.77 -4.85 6.95
N GLU A 122 6.39 -5.96 6.31
CA GLU A 122 7.29 -7.06 5.94
C GLU A 122 8.36 -6.63 4.93
N ALA A 123 8.02 -5.70 4.02
CA ALA A 123 8.91 -5.17 2.97
C ALA A 123 9.72 -3.93 3.42
N HIS A 124 9.92 -3.76 4.72
CA HIS A 124 10.64 -2.65 5.31
C HIS A 124 11.96 -2.34 4.58
N PRO A 125 12.32 -1.06 4.33
CA PRO A 125 13.55 -0.69 3.62
C PRO A 125 14.82 -1.31 4.21
N MET A 126 14.92 -1.36 5.54
CA MET A 126 16.08 -1.89 6.24
C MET A 126 16.08 -3.42 6.38
N SER A 127 15.07 -4.13 5.86
CA SER A 127 15.05 -5.60 5.84
C SER A 127 16.05 -6.17 4.84
N ASN A 128 16.47 -7.42 5.04
CA ASN A 128 17.39 -8.11 4.11
C ASN A 128 16.83 -8.11 2.66
N ALA A 129 15.53 -8.29 2.49
CA ALA A 129 14.88 -8.23 1.18
C ALA A 129 14.97 -6.85 0.52
N GLY A 130 14.98 -5.77 1.31
CA GLY A 130 15.17 -4.41 0.80
C GLY A 130 16.62 -4.08 0.47
N ARG A 131 17.58 -4.63 1.22
CA ARG A 131 19.01 -4.34 1.05
C ARG A 131 19.63 -4.98 -0.19
N HIS A 132 19.15 -6.14 -0.61
CA HIS A 132 19.72 -6.92 -1.73
C HIS A 132 18.90 -6.83 -3.01
N SER A 133 18.08 -5.79 -3.13
CA SER A 133 17.26 -5.58 -4.32
C SER A 133 18.09 -4.88 -5.39
N GLU A 134 18.49 -5.62 -6.41
CA GLU A 134 19.19 -5.07 -7.58
C GLU A 134 18.44 -3.94 -8.24
N PRO A 135 19.14 -2.94 -8.81
CA PRO A 135 18.52 -1.93 -9.69
C PRO A 135 17.66 -2.59 -10.78
N ILE A 136 16.70 -1.85 -11.28
CA ILE A 136 15.89 -2.30 -12.42
C ILE A 136 16.74 -2.12 -13.69
N HIS A 137 16.69 -3.10 -14.58
CA HIS A 137 17.45 -3.05 -15.86
C HIS A 137 17.16 -1.75 -16.61
N GLY A 138 18.20 -1.10 -17.11
CA GLY A 138 18.13 0.19 -17.77
C GLY A 138 18.05 1.37 -16.80
N ALA A 139 18.44 1.18 -15.53
CA ALA A 139 18.44 2.24 -14.53
C ALA A 139 19.36 3.40 -14.93
N ASP A 140 18.83 4.62 -14.83
CA ASP A 140 19.61 5.84 -14.91
C ASP A 140 20.23 6.13 -13.56
N HIS A 141 21.50 5.81 -13.38
CA HIS A 141 22.25 6.03 -12.15
C HIS A 141 22.61 7.51 -11.93
N SER A 142 22.43 8.39 -12.91
CA SER A 142 22.64 9.82 -12.78
C SER A 142 21.43 10.57 -12.20
N ALA A 143 20.28 9.89 -12.07
CA ALA A 143 19.06 10.49 -11.55
C ALA A 143 19.26 11.04 -10.14
N THR A 144 18.88 12.30 -9.93
CA THR A 144 18.96 13.00 -8.62
C THR A 144 17.61 13.13 -7.94
N ASP A 145 16.52 13.19 -8.72
CA ASP A 145 15.16 13.25 -8.18
C ASP A 145 14.81 11.98 -7.41
N PRO A 146 14.30 12.10 -6.15
CA PRO A 146 13.98 10.93 -5.32
C PRO A 146 12.96 9.98 -5.94
N LEU A 147 11.94 10.49 -6.64
CA LEU A 147 10.93 9.64 -7.26
C LEU A 147 11.53 8.84 -8.41
N GLU A 148 12.39 9.47 -9.23
CA GLU A 148 13.09 8.81 -10.32
C GLU A 148 14.09 7.77 -9.79
N ARG A 149 14.88 8.11 -8.76
CA ARG A 149 15.77 7.16 -8.09
C ARG A 149 15.03 5.94 -7.54
N ASN A 150 13.86 6.18 -6.92
CA ASN A 150 13.01 5.10 -6.42
C ASN A 150 12.41 4.27 -7.56
N ARG A 151 12.00 4.90 -8.66
CA ARG A 151 11.51 4.24 -9.88
C ARG A 151 12.50 3.20 -10.39
N TRP A 152 13.78 3.53 -10.41
CA TRP A 152 14.85 2.64 -10.85
C TRP A 152 15.37 1.69 -9.77
N ASN A 153 14.84 1.77 -8.56
CA ASN A 153 15.28 1.00 -7.38
C ASN A 153 16.78 1.20 -7.06
N ILE A 154 17.27 2.43 -7.23
CA ILE A 154 18.64 2.85 -6.90
C ILE A 154 18.73 3.68 -5.61
N MET A 155 17.59 4.00 -4.98
CA MET A 155 17.61 4.56 -3.62
C MET A 155 18.15 3.54 -2.63
N THR A 156 19.03 4.00 -1.76
CA THR A 156 19.48 3.22 -0.60
C THR A 156 18.34 3.01 0.40
N PRO A 157 18.43 1.99 1.27
CA PRO A 157 17.48 1.84 2.37
C PRO A 157 17.33 3.08 3.24
N SER A 158 18.43 3.79 3.54
CA SER A 158 18.42 5.00 4.35
C SER A 158 17.74 6.18 3.67
N GLU A 159 17.90 6.35 2.36
CA GLU A 159 17.20 7.37 1.58
C GLU A 159 15.70 7.11 1.51
N ARG A 160 15.27 5.84 1.49
CA ARG A 160 13.86 5.47 1.41
C ARG A 160 13.13 5.49 2.76
N LEU A 161 13.87 5.32 3.86
CA LEU A 161 13.32 5.21 5.21
C LEU A 161 12.47 6.43 5.64
N PRO A 162 12.82 7.69 5.35
CA PRO A 162 11.99 8.84 5.70
C PRO A 162 10.58 8.78 5.09
N TYR A 163 10.45 8.40 3.82
CA TYR A 163 9.15 8.23 3.16
C TYR A 163 8.34 7.08 3.76
N TYR A 164 9.03 6.00 4.13
CA TYR A 164 8.42 4.87 4.80
C TYR A 164 7.89 5.25 6.19
N THR A 165 8.68 5.96 7.00
CA THR A 165 8.25 6.46 8.30
C THR A 165 7.06 7.41 8.15
N ARG A 166 7.13 8.32 7.18
CA ARG A 166 6.06 9.28 6.91
C ARG A 166 4.74 8.62 6.52
N PHE A 167 4.78 7.54 5.76
CA PHE A 167 3.58 6.75 5.46
C PHE A 167 2.86 6.29 6.73
N TRP A 168 3.60 5.78 7.72
CA TRP A 168 3.02 5.30 8.98
C TRP A 168 2.50 6.42 9.87
N GLU A 169 3.18 7.58 9.89
CA GLU A 169 2.73 8.77 10.63
C GLU A 169 1.44 9.36 10.05
N LEU A 170 1.25 9.25 8.76
CA LEU A 170 0.07 9.76 8.07
C LEU A 170 -1.11 8.79 8.11
N LEU A 171 -0.86 7.49 8.11
CA LEU A 171 -1.91 6.48 8.05
C LEU A 171 -3.03 6.69 9.08
N PRO A 172 -2.76 6.90 10.39
CA PRO A 172 -3.82 7.14 11.38
C PRO A 172 -4.64 8.40 11.11
N LYS A 173 -4.08 9.38 10.41
CA LYS A 173 -4.73 10.67 10.11
C LYS A 173 -5.67 10.58 8.92
N VAL A 174 -5.42 9.65 7.99
CA VAL A 174 -6.17 9.51 6.73
C VAL A 174 -7.13 8.34 6.71
N LEU A 175 -7.18 7.52 7.76
CA LEU A 175 -8.18 6.44 7.83
C LEU A 175 -9.60 6.97 7.62
N PRO A 176 -10.47 6.27 6.87
CA PRO A 176 -11.73 6.82 6.39
C PRO A 176 -12.72 7.16 7.52
N PHE A 177 -12.77 6.36 8.58
CA PHE A 177 -13.74 6.52 9.65
C PHE A 177 -13.15 7.22 10.88
N PRO A 178 -13.88 8.15 11.53
CA PRO A 178 -13.41 8.87 12.70
C PRO A 178 -13.01 7.95 13.87
N GLU A 179 -13.78 6.89 14.10
CA GLU A 179 -13.50 5.89 15.13
C GLU A 179 -12.20 5.13 14.86
N TRP A 180 -11.91 4.76 13.61
CA TRP A 180 -10.64 4.15 13.24
C TRP A 180 -9.46 5.10 13.49
N ARG A 181 -9.62 6.38 13.11
CA ARG A 181 -8.60 7.41 13.37
C ARG A 181 -8.37 7.59 14.87
N LYS A 182 -9.43 7.66 15.66
CA LYS A 182 -9.35 7.82 17.12
C LYS A 182 -8.52 6.70 17.74
N VAL A 183 -8.86 5.45 17.45
CA VAL A 183 -8.15 4.29 18.02
C VAL A 183 -6.72 4.22 17.51
N ALA A 184 -6.48 4.38 16.21
CA ALA A 184 -5.14 4.31 15.64
C ALA A 184 -4.21 5.42 16.16
N ASN A 185 -4.72 6.66 16.32
CA ASN A 185 -3.94 7.77 16.90
C ASN A 185 -3.66 7.61 18.40
N SER A 186 -4.43 6.80 19.12
CA SER A 186 -4.21 6.53 20.55
C SER A 186 -3.15 5.46 20.81
N CYS A 187 -2.60 4.85 19.75
CA CYS A 187 -1.52 3.87 19.85
C CYS A 187 -0.15 4.57 19.82
N ASP A 188 0.87 3.86 20.33
CA ASP A 188 2.25 4.27 20.10
C ASP A 188 2.60 4.11 18.61
N ASN A 189 2.96 5.20 17.97
CA ASN A 189 3.27 5.30 16.54
C ASN A 189 4.76 5.61 16.31
N SER A 190 5.68 5.17 17.17
CA SER A 190 7.11 5.47 17.10
C SER A 190 7.99 4.34 16.52
N GLY A 191 7.50 3.12 16.46
CA GLY A 191 8.28 1.92 16.12
C GLY A 191 8.41 1.63 14.62
N TRP A 192 8.97 2.57 13.82
CA TRP A 192 9.07 2.43 12.37
C TRP A 192 10.51 2.27 11.84
N ALA A 193 11.51 2.16 12.72
CA ALA A 193 12.91 2.14 12.32
C ALA A 193 13.39 0.80 11.75
N THR A 194 12.80 -0.30 12.19
CA THR A 194 13.14 -1.66 11.73
C THR A 194 11.89 -2.47 11.36
N ARG A 195 12.08 -3.50 10.53
CA ARG A 195 11.01 -4.44 10.20
C ARG A 195 10.33 -5.04 11.44
N GLN A 196 11.13 -5.43 12.44
CA GLN A 196 10.62 -6.08 13.64
C GLN A 196 9.77 -5.12 14.48
N GLU A 197 10.25 -3.91 14.70
CA GLU A 197 9.52 -2.86 15.39
C GLU A 197 8.21 -2.52 14.66
N THR A 198 8.28 -2.30 13.33
CA THR A 198 7.09 -2.01 12.52
C THR A 198 6.03 -3.10 12.62
N LEU A 199 6.43 -4.37 12.52
CA LEU A 199 5.47 -5.48 12.66
C LEU A 199 4.87 -5.54 14.07
N LYS A 200 5.66 -5.28 15.11
CA LYS A 200 5.20 -5.26 16.51
C LYS A 200 4.23 -4.09 16.75
N THR A 201 4.59 -2.90 16.32
CA THR A 201 3.77 -1.70 16.46
C THR A 201 2.44 -1.85 15.70
N LEU A 202 2.50 -2.29 14.43
CA LEU A 202 1.29 -2.52 13.63
C LEU A 202 0.40 -3.63 14.23
N TRP A 203 1.00 -4.68 14.81
CA TRP A 203 0.24 -5.70 15.52
C TRP A 203 -0.47 -5.14 16.76
N GLY A 204 0.19 -4.28 17.53
CA GLY A 204 -0.40 -3.58 18.67
C GLY A 204 -1.60 -2.71 18.25
N ILE A 205 -1.45 -1.95 17.16
CA ILE A 205 -2.54 -1.14 16.56
C ILE A 205 -3.71 -2.05 16.16
N ARG A 206 -3.43 -3.15 15.47
CA ARG A 206 -4.45 -4.13 15.06
C ARG A 206 -5.21 -4.68 16.25
N CYS A 207 -4.52 -5.19 17.28
CA CYS A 207 -5.15 -5.73 18.48
C CYS A 207 -6.07 -4.71 19.16
N LYS A 208 -5.61 -3.45 19.25
CA LYS A 208 -6.40 -2.37 19.84
C LYS A 208 -7.64 -2.05 18.99
N MET A 209 -7.50 -1.96 17.69
CA MET A 209 -8.64 -1.76 16.78
C MET A 209 -9.62 -2.94 16.83
N GLU A 210 -9.13 -4.19 16.84
CA GLU A 210 -9.97 -5.38 16.94
C GLU A 210 -10.77 -5.41 18.25
N SER A 211 -10.19 -4.93 19.37
CA SER A 211 -10.84 -4.89 20.68
C SER A 211 -11.81 -3.72 20.82
N GLU A 212 -11.36 -2.48 20.55
CA GLU A 212 -12.16 -1.28 20.81
C GLU A 212 -13.27 -1.05 19.76
N LEU A 213 -13.09 -1.57 18.56
CA LEU A 213 -14.05 -1.44 17.45
C LEU A 213 -14.84 -2.72 17.19
N GLU A 214 -14.62 -3.76 17.99
CA GLU A 214 -15.27 -5.07 17.85
C GLU A 214 -15.19 -5.63 16.41
N LEU A 215 -14.01 -5.50 15.78
CA LEU A 215 -13.85 -5.91 14.39
C LEU A 215 -14.12 -7.40 14.19
N LEU A 216 -14.82 -7.74 13.12
CA LEU A 216 -15.23 -9.12 12.79
C LEU A 216 -14.08 -9.93 12.16
N ASN A 217 -13.13 -9.28 11.47
CA ASN A 217 -12.01 -9.95 10.80
C ASN A 217 -10.78 -10.12 11.72
N ARG A 218 -10.99 -10.71 12.89
CA ARG A 218 -9.93 -10.99 13.85
C ARG A 218 -9.02 -12.12 13.38
N THR A 219 -7.75 -12.08 13.80
CA THR A 219 -6.79 -13.16 13.56
C THR A 219 -5.82 -13.30 14.72
N THR A 220 -5.04 -14.38 14.72
CA THR A 220 -3.94 -14.56 15.67
C THR A 220 -2.61 -14.15 15.07
N TYR A 221 -1.66 -13.73 15.92
CA TYR A 221 -0.30 -13.40 15.45
C TYR A 221 0.38 -14.57 14.74
N THR A 222 0.14 -15.79 15.22
CA THR A 222 0.67 -17.01 14.60
C THR A 222 0.11 -17.23 13.19
N SER A 223 -1.20 -17.01 12.99
CA SER A 223 -1.84 -17.11 11.66
C SER A 223 -1.29 -16.04 10.72
N LEU A 224 -1.21 -14.80 11.17
CA LEU A 224 -0.59 -13.71 10.40
C LEU A 224 0.85 -14.05 9.98
N CYS A 225 1.68 -14.54 10.90
CA CYS A 225 3.06 -14.92 10.57
C CYS A 225 3.16 -16.08 9.57
N LYS A 226 2.20 -17.03 9.60
CA LYS A 226 2.12 -18.11 8.60
C LYS A 226 1.77 -17.56 7.22
N GLU A 227 0.78 -16.67 7.15
CA GLU A 227 0.37 -16.01 5.90
C GLU A 227 1.50 -15.18 5.29
N LEU A 228 2.14 -14.31 6.08
CA LEU A 228 3.26 -13.50 5.60
C LEU A 228 4.42 -14.36 5.07
N ARG A 229 4.71 -15.51 5.71
CA ARG A 229 5.70 -16.47 5.21
C ARG A 229 5.25 -17.16 3.93
N HIS A 230 3.99 -17.57 3.85
CA HIS A 230 3.42 -18.24 2.68
C HIS A 230 3.44 -17.34 1.44
N PHE A 231 3.08 -16.07 1.62
CA PHE A 231 3.02 -15.07 0.54
C PHE A 231 4.30 -14.25 0.35
N ARG A 232 5.39 -14.60 1.01
CA ARG A 232 6.68 -14.05 0.61
C ARG A 232 6.91 -14.35 -0.86
N SER A 233 6.94 -13.32 -1.69
CA SER A 233 7.27 -13.51 -3.09
C SER A 233 8.72 -13.96 -3.18
N GLY A 234 8.90 -15.20 -3.59
CA GLY A 234 10.17 -15.59 -4.13
C GLY A 234 10.34 -14.96 -5.50
N CYS A 235 10.92 -13.78 -5.61
CA CYS A 235 11.65 -13.42 -6.83
C CYS A 235 12.91 -14.29 -6.96
N THR A 236 13.04 -15.31 -6.15
CA THR A 236 14.07 -16.33 -6.18
C THR A 236 13.71 -17.44 -7.14
N THR A 237 14.71 -18.11 -7.66
CA THR A 237 14.65 -19.19 -8.68
C THR A 237 13.67 -20.32 -8.36
N ALA A 238 13.36 -20.58 -7.08
CA ALA A 238 12.51 -21.68 -6.64
C ALA A 238 11.01 -21.49 -6.85
N ARG A 239 10.53 -20.26 -7.15
CA ARG A 239 9.11 -19.96 -7.38
C ARG A 239 8.83 -19.33 -8.75
N ARG A 240 9.60 -19.74 -9.76
CA ARG A 240 9.36 -19.35 -11.15
C ARG A 240 7.93 -19.68 -11.56
N GLY A 241 7.17 -18.67 -11.93
CA GLY A 241 5.78 -18.79 -12.43
C GLY A 241 4.67 -18.42 -11.46
N LYS A 242 4.95 -18.07 -10.19
CA LYS A 242 3.93 -17.64 -9.20
C LYS A 242 3.93 -16.14 -8.87
N THR A 243 4.74 -15.34 -9.55
CA THR A 243 4.79 -13.89 -9.38
C THR A 243 4.21 -13.20 -10.60
N CYS A 244 3.78 -11.93 -10.44
CA CYS A 244 3.27 -11.08 -11.52
C CYS A 244 4.29 -10.79 -12.63
N ARG A 245 5.42 -11.48 -12.68
CA ARG A 245 6.46 -11.37 -13.69
C ARG A 245 6.53 -12.65 -14.50
N ARG A 246 6.00 -12.64 -15.72
CA ARG A 246 6.46 -13.57 -16.77
C ARG A 246 7.83 -13.09 -17.24
N LYS A 247 8.84 -13.97 -17.25
CA LYS A 247 10.01 -13.74 -18.09
C LYS A 247 9.54 -13.78 -19.54
N LYS A 248 9.85 -12.74 -20.31
CA LYS A 248 9.94 -12.86 -21.77
C LYS A 248 11.06 -13.81 -22.11
#